data_90a08e2225c9db57c8a66e3aa8421896
#
_entry.id   90a08e2225c9db57c8a66e3aa8421896
#
_cell.length_a   1.000
_cell.length_b   1.000
_cell.length_c   1.000
_cell.angle_alpha   90.00
_cell.angle_beta   90.00
_cell.angle_gamma   90.00
#
_symmetry.space_group_name_H-M   'P 1'
#
loop_
_entity.id
_entity.type
_entity.pdbx_description
1 polymer ?
#
loop_
_entity_poly.entity_id
_entity_poly.type
_entity_poly.pdbx_seq_one_letter_code
_entity_poly.pdbx_strand_id
1 'polypeptide(L)'
;PSVTKFGMSALLPGRALTVDENIDVYVDDMPARSTSDREKILRASNQNSIAVQYNDLLNMKRMERRRLFNGKDVVYVYHNTIDAIGDKAATENKIFEACEDAIREISSLVRIIANDMLGTDIFITSDHGFLYTYSPLLESDRVSRSAFTGNVYEVGRRYALTEPSASADFLMPVNMDGEIGGKPLKGYTPQDSTRIRITGGGENYVHGGVSLQELCVPVIEFKHIRTTSKKYVAASNAKLKLLSETRKIFNLLFSLDFFQSEPIGDKVQPCTYTTYMIDDEDVTVSDRHTVIADRTSTNASERVFHVQFNLKAGTYDNKKIYRLVITNGIDVSEEVEFHIDIAFADDFGFDV
;
A
#
# COMPACT_ATOMS: atom_id res chain seq x y z
N PRO A 1 -2.07 -1.66 -23.71
CA PRO A 1 -1.10 -0.89 -22.96
C PRO A 1 -1.66 -0.43 -21.61
N SER A 2 -0.83 -0.44 -20.58
CA SER A 2 -1.16 0.01 -19.23
C SER A 2 -1.09 1.54 -19.14
N VAL A 3 -2.03 2.20 -19.77
CA VAL A 3 -2.17 3.67 -19.80
C VAL A 3 -3.58 4.09 -19.45
N THR A 4 -3.72 5.29 -18.91
CA THR A 4 -4.94 5.84 -18.31
C THR A 4 -6.18 5.65 -19.20
N LYS A 5 -6.10 5.91 -20.50
CA LYS A 5 -7.28 5.79 -21.38
C LYS A 5 -7.81 4.35 -21.50
N PHE A 6 -6.94 3.34 -21.51
CA PHE A 6 -7.35 1.94 -21.55
C PHE A 6 -7.71 1.43 -20.14
N GLY A 7 -6.88 1.69 -19.15
CA GLY A 7 -7.10 1.23 -17.78
C GLY A 7 -8.38 1.80 -17.17
N MET A 8 -8.59 3.12 -17.27
CA MET A 8 -9.83 3.75 -16.80
C MET A 8 -11.07 3.24 -17.53
N SER A 9 -10.97 2.94 -18.84
CA SER A 9 -12.08 2.39 -19.61
C SER A 9 -12.38 0.94 -19.22
N ALA A 10 -11.36 0.14 -18.95
CA ALA A 10 -11.50 -1.24 -18.52
C ALA A 10 -12.14 -1.37 -17.11
N LEU A 11 -12.04 -0.34 -16.27
CA LEU A 11 -12.69 -0.29 -14.96
C LEU A 11 -14.16 0.15 -15.01
N LEU A 12 -14.67 0.54 -16.17
CA LEU A 12 -16.08 0.91 -16.34
C LEU A 12 -16.94 -0.33 -16.63
N PRO A 13 -18.24 -0.31 -16.23
CA PRO A 13 -19.17 -1.36 -16.62
C PRO A 13 -19.40 -1.31 -18.13
N GLY A 14 -19.05 -2.38 -18.82
CA GLY A 14 -19.23 -2.52 -20.25
C GLY A 14 -18.84 -3.92 -20.72
N ARG A 15 -19.24 -4.28 -21.94
CA ARG A 15 -18.97 -5.58 -22.56
C ARG A 15 -17.84 -5.56 -23.56
N ALA A 16 -17.65 -4.40 -24.20
CA ALA A 16 -16.67 -4.27 -25.28
C ALA A 16 -15.90 -2.95 -25.16
N LEU A 17 -14.60 -3.04 -25.33
CA LEU A 17 -13.73 -1.89 -25.57
C LEU A 17 -13.47 -1.80 -27.09
N THR A 18 -13.64 -0.60 -27.64
CA THR A 18 -13.32 -0.34 -29.04
C THR A 18 -12.47 0.93 -29.18
N VAL A 19 -11.74 1.05 -30.26
CA VAL A 19 -10.96 2.25 -30.58
C VAL A 19 -11.37 2.77 -31.96
N ASP A 20 -11.37 4.09 -32.09
CA ASP A 20 -11.62 4.77 -33.35
C ASP A 20 -10.34 5.00 -34.17
N GLU A 21 -10.43 5.74 -35.27
CA GLU A 21 -9.29 6.09 -36.13
C GLU A 21 -8.20 6.90 -35.41
N ASN A 22 -8.54 7.61 -34.35
CA ASN A 22 -7.62 8.43 -33.55
C ASN A 22 -7.07 7.68 -32.32
N ILE A 23 -7.39 6.40 -32.16
CA ILE A 23 -7.06 5.57 -30.97
C ILE A 23 -7.72 6.12 -29.71
N ASP A 24 -8.86 6.76 -29.83
CA ASP A 24 -9.72 7.08 -28.70
C ASP A 24 -10.55 5.87 -28.28
N VAL A 25 -10.68 5.67 -26.95
CA VAL A 25 -11.30 4.47 -26.41
C VAL A 25 -12.78 4.70 -26.13
N TYR A 26 -13.58 3.72 -26.52
CA TYR A 26 -15.02 3.65 -26.32
C TYR A 26 -15.37 2.40 -25.51
N VAL A 27 -16.40 2.50 -24.71
CA VAL A 27 -17.02 1.40 -23.96
C VAL A 27 -18.45 1.26 -24.44
N ASP A 28 -18.80 0.12 -25.06
CA ASP A 28 -20.10 -0.12 -25.66
C ASP A 28 -20.56 1.10 -26.54
N ASP A 29 -19.67 1.52 -27.45
CA ASP A 29 -19.85 2.65 -28.39
C ASP A 29 -19.95 4.05 -27.72
N MET A 30 -19.77 4.17 -26.43
CA MET A 30 -19.73 5.45 -25.73
C MET A 30 -18.30 5.91 -25.47
N PRO A 31 -17.95 7.19 -25.72
CA PRO A 31 -16.62 7.71 -25.46
C PRO A 31 -16.31 7.69 -23.97
N ALA A 32 -15.05 7.38 -23.60
CA ALA A 32 -14.59 7.25 -22.21
C ALA A 32 -13.48 8.27 -21.84
N ARG A 33 -13.38 9.40 -22.56
CA ARG A 33 -12.27 10.36 -22.42
C ARG A 33 -12.32 11.18 -21.14
N SER A 34 -13.47 11.73 -20.82
CA SER A 34 -13.68 12.65 -19.70
C SER A 34 -14.41 11.99 -18.53
N THR A 35 -14.35 12.62 -17.35
CA THR A 35 -15.18 12.23 -16.20
C THR A 35 -16.67 12.23 -16.54
N SER A 36 -17.12 13.24 -17.31
CA SER A 36 -18.50 13.32 -17.77
C SER A 36 -18.91 12.19 -18.71
N ASP A 37 -18.01 11.77 -19.61
CA ASP A 37 -18.28 10.64 -20.50
C ASP A 37 -18.36 9.33 -19.72
N ARG A 38 -17.42 9.10 -18.80
CA ARG A 38 -17.44 7.95 -17.91
C ARG A 38 -18.69 7.90 -17.04
N GLU A 39 -19.18 9.06 -16.56
CA GLU A 39 -20.46 9.12 -15.84
C GLU A 39 -21.64 8.66 -16.71
N LYS A 40 -21.68 9.01 -18.01
CA LYS A 40 -22.72 8.53 -18.93
C LYS A 40 -22.70 7.02 -19.07
N ILE A 41 -21.50 6.41 -19.17
CA ILE A 41 -21.33 4.96 -19.23
C ILE A 41 -21.81 4.31 -17.93
N LEU A 42 -21.43 4.86 -16.76
CA LEU A 42 -21.92 4.39 -15.47
C LEU A 42 -23.44 4.44 -15.37
N ARG A 43 -24.06 5.54 -15.82
CA ARG A 43 -25.50 5.72 -15.79
C ARG A 43 -26.25 4.83 -16.79
N ALA A 44 -25.62 4.44 -17.88
CA ALA A 44 -26.20 3.47 -18.81
C ALA A 44 -26.32 2.09 -18.15
N SER A 45 -25.38 1.72 -17.28
CA SER A 45 -25.42 0.50 -16.49
C SER A 45 -26.30 0.61 -15.23
N ASN A 46 -26.18 1.73 -14.51
CA ASN A 46 -26.99 2.04 -13.31
C ASN A 46 -27.29 3.54 -13.28
N GLN A 47 -28.55 3.91 -13.45
CA GLN A 47 -29.00 5.29 -13.55
C GLN A 47 -28.66 6.16 -12.32
N ASN A 48 -28.52 5.53 -11.16
CA ASN A 48 -28.16 6.19 -9.89
C ASN A 48 -26.64 6.28 -9.68
N SER A 49 -25.86 6.37 -10.75
CA SER A 49 -24.40 6.49 -10.67
C SER A 49 -23.92 7.92 -10.87
N ILE A 50 -22.77 8.24 -10.32
CA ILE A 50 -22.03 9.47 -10.60
C ILE A 50 -20.54 9.20 -10.71
N ALA A 51 -19.84 10.10 -11.40
CA ALA A 51 -18.38 10.17 -11.45
C ALA A 51 -17.91 11.55 -11.00
N VAL A 52 -16.90 11.63 -10.15
CA VAL A 52 -16.42 12.88 -9.57
C VAL A 52 -14.89 12.85 -9.40
N GLN A 53 -14.26 14.01 -9.53
CA GLN A 53 -12.84 14.16 -9.22
C GLN A 53 -12.63 14.33 -7.71
N TYR A 54 -11.55 13.76 -7.17
CA TYR A 54 -11.18 13.90 -5.77
C TYR A 54 -11.08 15.37 -5.32
N ASN A 55 -10.42 16.22 -6.13
CA ASN A 55 -10.26 17.63 -5.81
C ASN A 55 -11.61 18.39 -5.74
N ASP A 56 -12.56 18.00 -6.57
CA ASP A 56 -13.91 18.62 -6.53
C ASP A 56 -14.61 18.25 -5.21
N LEU A 57 -14.50 17.00 -4.76
CA LEU A 57 -15.04 16.58 -3.47
C LEU A 57 -14.42 17.31 -2.28
N LEU A 58 -13.10 17.55 -2.30
CA LEU A 58 -12.43 18.29 -1.24
C LEU A 58 -12.92 19.73 -1.10
N ASN A 59 -13.20 20.38 -2.24
CA ASN A 59 -13.68 21.75 -2.28
C ASN A 59 -15.14 21.91 -1.82
N MET A 60 -15.91 20.81 -1.76
CA MET A 60 -17.30 20.81 -1.33
C MET A 60 -17.42 20.86 0.20
N LYS A 61 -18.43 21.56 0.70
CA LYS A 61 -18.83 21.50 2.11
C LYS A 61 -19.50 20.15 2.41
N ARG A 62 -19.50 19.76 3.68
CA ARG A 62 -20.07 18.48 4.14
C ARG A 62 -21.49 18.22 3.62
N MET A 63 -22.36 19.26 3.65
CA MET A 63 -23.75 19.14 3.20
C MET A 63 -23.87 18.97 1.68
N GLU A 64 -22.95 19.56 0.91
CA GLU A 64 -22.90 19.42 -0.55
C GLU A 64 -22.48 18.00 -0.92
N ARG A 65 -21.44 17.47 -0.27
CA ARG A 65 -21.02 16.07 -0.43
C ARG A 65 -22.18 15.12 -0.13
N ARG A 66 -22.88 15.31 0.99
CA ARG A 66 -24.05 14.48 1.35
C ARG A 66 -25.14 14.52 0.30
N ARG A 67 -25.45 15.69 -0.25
CA ARG A 67 -26.45 15.82 -1.32
C ARG A 67 -26.03 15.11 -2.60
N LEU A 68 -24.74 15.22 -2.95
CA LEU A 68 -24.17 14.58 -4.14
C LEU A 68 -24.30 13.06 -4.07
N PHE A 69 -24.04 12.46 -2.91
CA PHE A 69 -24.08 11.01 -2.70
C PHE A 69 -25.47 10.46 -2.38
N ASN A 70 -26.41 11.31 -1.97
CA ASN A 70 -27.73 10.87 -1.58
C ASN A 70 -28.48 10.22 -2.74
N GLY A 71 -28.99 8.99 -2.53
CA GLY A 71 -29.68 8.22 -3.56
C GLY A 71 -28.79 7.69 -4.68
N LYS A 72 -27.47 7.65 -4.48
CA LYS A 72 -26.53 7.02 -5.40
C LYS A 72 -26.22 5.60 -4.97
N ASP A 73 -26.27 4.69 -5.94
CA ASP A 73 -25.90 3.28 -5.76
C ASP A 73 -24.41 3.07 -6.03
N VAL A 74 -23.87 3.81 -7.02
CA VAL A 74 -22.47 3.69 -7.44
C VAL A 74 -21.86 5.08 -7.59
N VAL A 75 -20.68 5.27 -7.01
CA VAL A 75 -19.91 6.51 -7.10
C VAL A 75 -18.46 6.17 -7.46
N TYR A 76 -18.00 6.71 -8.59
CA TYR A 76 -16.59 6.64 -8.98
C TYR A 76 -15.91 7.95 -8.58
N VAL A 77 -14.83 7.82 -7.78
CA VAL A 77 -13.99 8.96 -7.40
C VAL A 77 -12.65 8.79 -8.07
N TYR A 78 -12.27 9.72 -8.92
CA TYR A 78 -10.98 9.71 -9.60
C TYR A 78 -9.96 10.53 -8.83
N HIS A 79 -8.82 9.91 -8.55
CA HIS A 79 -7.68 10.49 -7.83
C HIS A 79 -6.46 10.45 -8.75
N ASN A 80 -5.67 11.52 -8.80
CA ASN A 80 -4.58 11.65 -9.79
C ASN A 80 -3.28 12.23 -9.21
N THR A 81 -3.04 12.11 -7.92
CA THR A 81 -1.85 12.72 -7.29
C THR A 81 -0.55 12.09 -7.81
N ILE A 82 -0.52 10.76 -8.01
CA ILE A 82 0.67 10.03 -8.45
C ILE A 82 1.07 10.44 -9.87
N ASP A 83 0.18 10.28 -10.86
CA ASP A 83 0.48 10.62 -12.26
C ASP A 83 0.77 12.11 -12.46
N ALA A 84 0.05 12.98 -11.74
CA ALA A 84 0.28 14.44 -11.82
C ALA A 84 1.70 14.87 -11.44
N ILE A 85 2.37 14.08 -10.59
CA ILE A 85 3.76 14.28 -10.16
C ILE A 85 4.72 13.49 -11.06
N GLY A 86 4.40 12.23 -11.36
CA GLY A 86 5.27 11.31 -12.09
C GLY A 86 5.48 11.68 -13.56
N ASP A 87 4.45 12.14 -14.26
CA ASP A 87 4.52 12.44 -15.71
C ASP A 87 5.39 13.66 -16.06
N LYS A 88 5.83 14.42 -15.08
CA LYS A 88 6.62 15.62 -15.30
C LYS A 88 8.09 15.39 -14.97
N ALA A 89 8.99 15.57 -15.92
CA ALA A 89 10.45 15.46 -15.73
C ALA A 89 10.98 16.27 -14.51
N ALA A 90 10.35 17.40 -14.19
CA ALA A 90 10.74 18.25 -13.06
C ALA A 90 10.38 17.69 -11.68
N THR A 91 9.42 16.77 -11.61
CA THR A 91 8.86 16.26 -10.34
C THR A 91 8.87 14.74 -10.24
N GLU A 92 9.20 14.00 -11.29
CA GLU A 92 9.21 12.52 -11.29
C GLU A 92 10.09 11.90 -10.20
N ASN A 93 11.13 12.61 -9.73
CA ASN A 93 11.99 12.18 -8.61
C ASN A 93 11.29 12.19 -7.25
N LYS A 94 10.10 12.82 -7.14
CA LYS A 94 9.27 12.85 -5.93
C LYS A 94 8.13 11.82 -5.95
N ILE A 95 8.20 10.85 -6.87
CA ILE A 95 7.09 9.92 -7.07
C ILE A 95 6.74 9.11 -5.81
N PHE A 96 7.74 8.71 -5.02
CA PHE A 96 7.49 7.94 -3.80
C PHE A 96 6.86 8.80 -2.69
N GLU A 97 7.22 10.08 -2.60
CA GLU A 97 6.53 11.05 -1.73
C GLU A 97 5.06 11.20 -2.18
N ALA A 98 4.83 11.30 -3.50
CA ALA A 98 3.48 11.36 -4.05
C ALA A 98 2.65 10.09 -3.78
N CYS A 99 3.28 8.91 -3.77
CA CYS A 99 2.61 7.67 -3.37
C CYS A 99 2.18 7.70 -1.89
N GLU A 100 3.05 8.17 -0.99
CA GLU A 100 2.70 8.32 0.42
C GLU A 100 1.60 9.37 0.64
N ASP A 101 1.65 10.49 -0.09
CA ASP A 101 0.59 11.50 -0.07
C ASP A 101 -0.74 10.90 -0.55
N ALA A 102 -0.74 10.18 -1.67
CA ALA A 102 -1.92 9.51 -2.20
C ALA A 102 -2.53 8.52 -1.18
N ILE A 103 -1.72 7.75 -0.46
CA ILE A 103 -2.19 6.84 0.59
C ILE A 103 -2.85 7.63 1.73
N ARG A 104 -2.27 8.76 2.16
CA ARG A 104 -2.85 9.63 3.19
C ARG A 104 -4.17 10.26 2.73
N GLU A 105 -4.21 10.76 1.50
CA GLU A 105 -5.39 11.38 0.88
C GLU A 105 -6.53 10.37 0.73
N ILE A 106 -6.27 9.18 0.20
CA ILE A 106 -7.26 8.10 0.05
C ILE A 106 -7.75 7.62 1.41
N SER A 107 -6.87 7.45 2.40
CA SER A 107 -7.26 7.07 3.76
C SER A 107 -8.19 8.11 4.40
N SER A 108 -7.93 9.38 4.16
CA SER A 108 -8.78 10.47 4.63
C SER A 108 -10.12 10.50 3.89
N LEU A 109 -10.12 10.27 2.57
CA LEU A 109 -11.31 10.17 1.75
C LEU A 109 -12.22 9.03 2.19
N VAL A 110 -11.67 7.85 2.47
CA VAL A 110 -12.43 6.70 3.00
C VAL A 110 -13.16 7.08 4.29
N ARG A 111 -12.50 7.80 5.20
CA ARG A 111 -13.15 8.29 6.44
C ARG A 111 -14.28 9.27 6.15
N ILE A 112 -14.10 10.18 5.20
CA ILE A 112 -15.12 11.14 4.77
C ILE A 112 -16.31 10.40 4.15
N ILE A 113 -16.07 9.43 3.27
CA ILE A 113 -17.11 8.63 2.62
C ILE A 113 -17.90 7.84 3.68
N ALA A 114 -17.23 7.17 4.59
CA ALA A 114 -17.88 6.38 5.64
C ALA A 114 -18.70 7.23 6.60
N ASN A 115 -18.15 8.36 7.09
CA ASN A 115 -18.76 9.16 8.14
C ASN A 115 -19.74 10.22 7.63
N ASP A 116 -19.41 10.86 6.50
CA ASP A 116 -20.18 11.99 6.00
C ASP A 116 -21.18 11.59 4.91
N MET A 117 -20.83 10.62 4.07
CA MET A 117 -21.59 10.26 2.87
C MET A 117 -22.34 8.93 3.02
N LEU A 118 -22.15 8.23 4.14
CA LEU A 118 -22.78 6.93 4.47
C LEU A 118 -22.44 5.80 3.46
N GLY A 119 -21.30 5.88 2.79
CA GLY A 119 -20.79 4.79 1.98
C GLY A 119 -20.46 3.57 2.84
N THR A 120 -20.83 2.39 2.38
CA THR A 120 -20.66 1.14 3.14
C THR A 120 -19.59 0.24 2.56
N ASP A 121 -19.54 0.15 1.26
CA ASP A 121 -18.62 -0.69 0.54
C ASP A 121 -17.75 0.19 -0.37
N ILE A 122 -16.45 0.19 -0.15
CA ILE A 122 -15.50 1.03 -0.87
C ILE A 122 -14.44 0.13 -1.46
N PHE A 123 -14.26 0.22 -2.78
CA PHE A 123 -13.18 -0.44 -3.51
C PHE A 123 -12.16 0.61 -3.92
N ILE A 124 -10.89 0.33 -3.66
CA ILE A 124 -9.77 1.18 -4.04
C ILE A 124 -8.91 0.39 -4.99
N THR A 125 -8.68 0.91 -6.18
CA THR A 125 -7.84 0.29 -7.19
C THR A 125 -7.15 1.37 -8.04
N SER A 126 -6.31 0.97 -8.97
CA SER A 126 -5.66 1.83 -9.95
C SER A 126 -5.96 1.34 -11.36
N ASP A 127 -5.87 2.22 -12.33
CA ASP A 127 -6.02 1.93 -13.76
C ASP A 127 -4.75 1.31 -14.37
N HIS A 128 -3.60 1.59 -13.81
CA HIS A 128 -2.31 0.96 -14.10
C HIS A 128 -1.33 1.18 -12.94
N GLY A 129 -0.21 0.50 -12.98
CA GLY A 129 0.97 0.78 -12.18
C GLY A 129 2.03 1.53 -12.99
N PHE A 130 3.25 1.58 -12.48
CA PHE A 130 4.35 2.27 -13.15
C PHE A 130 5.69 1.57 -12.92
N LEU A 131 6.64 1.84 -13.81
CA LEU A 131 8.03 1.46 -13.66
C LEU A 131 8.86 2.71 -13.35
N TYR A 132 9.71 2.63 -12.32
CA TYR A 132 10.60 3.71 -11.94
C TYR A 132 12.06 3.25 -11.92
N THR A 133 12.96 4.10 -12.46
CA THR A 133 14.40 3.88 -12.41
C THR A 133 15.10 5.10 -11.79
N TYR A 134 15.97 4.87 -10.81
CA TYR A 134 16.74 5.96 -10.17
C TYR A 134 17.90 6.45 -11.02
N SER A 135 18.58 5.52 -11.70
CA SER A 135 19.74 5.83 -12.51
C SER A 135 19.36 6.51 -13.82
N PRO A 136 20.14 7.48 -14.31
CA PRO A 136 19.98 7.99 -15.65
C PRO A 136 20.06 6.86 -16.68
N LEU A 137 19.18 6.90 -17.67
CA LEU A 137 19.17 5.91 -18.72
C LEU A 137 20.36 6.09 -19.67
N LEU A 138 21.02 4.97 -19.99
CA LEU A 138 22.05 4.94 -21.01
C LEU A 138 21.42 4.95 -22.41
N GLU A 139 22.21 5.22 -23.44
CA GLU A 139 21.74 5.13 -24.82
C GLU A 139 21.30 3.70 -25.21
N SER A 140 21.93 2.68 -24.64
CA SER A 140 21.55 1.27 -24.78
C SER A 140 20.14 0.96 -24.23
N ASP A 141 19.65 1.78 -23.30
CA ASP A 141 18.36 1.61 -22.66
C ASP A 141 17.22 2.31 -23.43
N ARG A 142 17.51 2.75 -24.65
CA ARG A 142 16.58 3.48 -25.52
C ARG A 142 16.45 2.84 -26.89
N VAL A 143 15.23 2.53 -27.29
CA VAL A 143 14.89 2.06 -28.64
C VAL A 143 14.52 3.26 -29.50
N SER A 144 15.20 3.41 -30.64
CA SER A 144 14.89 4.49 -31.58
C SER A 144 13.56 4.28 -32.28
N ARG A 145 12.88 5.35 -32.66
CA ARG A 145 11.70 5.27 -33.54
C ARG A 145 11.98 4.66 -34.89
N SER A 146 13.24 4.68 -35.36
CA SER A 146 13.67 4.01 -36.59
C SER A 146 13.63 2.48 -36.50
N ALA A 147 13.44 1.91 -35.32
CA ALA A 147 13.22 0.47 -35.16
C ALA A 147 11.86 -0.02 -35.70
N PHE A 148 10.92 0.90 -35.93
CA PHE A 148 9.60 0.57 -36.46
C PHE A 148 9.60 0.62 -38.01
N THR A 149 8.95 -0.35 -38.61
CA THR A 149 8.55 -0.34 -40.03
C THR A 149 7.04 -0.33 -40.12
N GLY A 150 6.47 0.41 -41.07
CA GLY A 150 5.01 0.60 -41.22
C GLY A 150 4.49 1.76 -40.37
N ASN A 151 3.15 1.89 -40.27
CA ASN A 151 2.52 3.02 -39.64
C ASN A 151 2.44 2.82 -38.11
N VAL A 152 2.99 3.80 -37.37
CA VAL A 152 2.84 3.90 -35.92
C VAL A 152 1.76 4.93 -35.60
N TYR A 153 0.66 4.47 -35.05
CA TYR A 153 -0.49 5.33 -34.68
C TYR A 153 -0.26 6.11 -33.40
N GLU A 154 0.30 5.44 -32.39
CA GLU A 154 0.58 6.05 -31.10
C GLU A 154 1.83 5.43 -30.48
N VAL A 155 2.63 6.24 -29.79
CA VAL A 155 3.83 5.76 -29.11
C VAL A 155 4.01 6.49 -27.77
N GLY A 156 4.20 5.70 -26.73
CA GLY A 156 4.68 6.12 -25.42
C GLY A 156 6.07 5.58 -25.14
N ARG A 157 6.62 5.85 -23.95
CA ARG A 157 7.95 5.34 -23.59
C ARG A 157 7.99 3.81 -23.40
N ARG A 158 6.85 3.21 -23.11
CA ARG A 158 6.74 1.78 -22.79
C ARG A 158 5.82 1.00 -23.72
N TYR A 159 5.23 1.65 -24.70
CA TYR A 159 4.35 1.00 -25.67
C TYR A 159 4.35 1.69 -27.03
N ALA A 160 3.95 0.97 -28.04
CA ALA A 160 3.53 1.54 -29.32
C ALA A 160 2.29 0.79 -29.83
N LEU A 161 1.40 1.51 -30.49
CA LEU A 161 0.25 0.98 -31.23
C LEU A 161 0.45 1.24 -32.72
N THR A 162 0.37 0.19 -33.52
CA THR A 162 0.71 0.23 -34.91
C THR A 162 -0.35 -0.44 -35.78
N GLU A 163 -0.24 -0.29 -37.09
CA GLU A 163 -0.99 -1.14 -38.00
C GLU A 163 -0.56 -2.62 -37.86
N PRO A 164 -1.44 -3.58 -38.16
CA PRO A 164 -1.15 -5.01 -38.00
C PRO A 164 0.06 -5.51 -38.81
N SER A 165 0.34 -4.91 -39.98
CA SER A 165 1.47 -5.25 -40.84
C SER A 165 2.81 -4.71 -40.37
N ALA A 166 2.83 -3.78 -39.40
CA ALA A 166 4.04 -3.18 -38.88
C ALA A 166 4.93 -4.19 -38.16
N SER A 167 6.24 -3.94 -38.17
CA SER A 167 7.20 -4.65 -37.32
C SER A 167 8.06 -3.66 -36.54
N ALA A 168 8.64 -4.15 -35.44
CA ALA A 168 9.53 -3.35 -34.62
C ALA A 168 10.68 -4.23 -34.12
N ASP A 169 11.91 -3.75 -34.33
CA ASP A 169 13.11 -4.40 -33.80
C ASP A 169 13.27 -4.08 -32.32
N PHE A 170 13.80 -5.04 -31.56
CA PHE A 170 14.08 -4.93 -30.13
C PHE A 170 12.84 -4.72 -29.21
N LEU A 171 11.63 -4.87 -29.75
CA LEU A 171 10.38 -4.78 -29.00
C LEU A 171 9.59 -6.08 -29.12
N MET A 172 8.92 -6.43 -28.03
CA MET A 172 8.03 -7.58 -27.98
C MET A 172 6.67 -7.21 -28.57
N PRO A 173 6.12 -7.99 -29.52
CA PRO A 173 4.76 -7.79 -29.97
C PRO A 173 3.75 -8.20 -28.91
N VAL A 174 2.69 -7.42 -28.79
CA VAL A 174 1.54 -7.68 -27.91
C VAL A 174 0.32 -7.85 -28.80
N ASN A 175 -0.31 -9.00 -28.71
CA ASN A 175 -1.54 -9.25 -29.45
C ASN A 175 -2.69 -8.46 -28.81
N MET A 176 -3.42 -7.71 -29.61
CA MET A 176 -4.58 -6.92 -29.22
C MET A 176 -5.89 -7.49 -29.81
N ASP A 177 -5.78 -8.54 -30.61
CA ASP A 177 -6.93 -9.14 -31.31
C ASP A 177 -7.89 -9.81 -30.31
N GLY A 178 -9.16 -9.50 -30.44
CA GLY A 178 -10.24 -10.04 -29.60
C GLY A 178 -10.45 -9.32 -28.26
N GLU A 179 -9.48 -8.53 -27.81
CA GLU A 179 -9.59 -7.75 -26.54
C GLU A 179 -10.10 -6.34 -26.80
N ILE A 180 -9.68 -5.71 -27.89
CA ILE A 180 -10.08 -4.35 -28.27
C ILE A 180 -10.58 -4.39 -29.71
N GLY A 181 -11.84 -4.02 -29.91
CA GLY A 181 -12.47 -3.92 -31.22
C GLY A 181 -12.22 -2.59 -31.93
N GLY A 182 -12.85 -2.41 -33.09
CA GLY A 182 -12.74 -1.20 -33.89
C GLY A 182 -11.55 -1.23 -34.83
N LYS A 183 -10.67 -0.23 -34.80
CA LYS A 183 -9.48 -0.16 -35.63
C LYS A 183 -8.53 -1.32 -35.36
N PRO A 184 -8.11 -2.11 -36.38
CA PRO A 184 -7.15 -3.17 -36.15
C PRO A 184 -5.82 -2.63 -35.66
N LEU A 185 -5.32 -3.19 -34.57
CA LEU A 185 -4.12 -2.72 -33.86
C LEU A 185 -3.16 -3.88 -33.58
N LYS A 186 -1.88 -3.57 -33.62
CA LYS A 186 -0.83 -4.40 -33.05
C LYS A 186 -0.05 -3.59 -32.02
N GLY A 187 0.17 -4.17 -30.86
CA GLY A 187 0.94 -3.55 -29.78
C GLY A 187 2.41 -3.95 -29.83
N TYR A 188 3.27 -3.08 -29.32
CA TYR A 188 4.68 -3.36 -29.06
C TYR A 188 5.08 -2.79 -27.72
N THR A 189 5.93 -3.51 -26.98
CA THR A 189 6.45 -3.09 -25.69
C THR A 189 7.90 -3.56 -25.50
N PRO A 190 8.75 -2.81 -24.78
CA PRO A 190 10.04 -3.31 -24.33
C PRO A 190 9.88 -4.49 -23.36
N GLN A 191 10.78 -5.49 -23.45
CA GLN A 191 10.77 -6.65 -22.55
C GLN A 191 11.31 -6.36 -21.16
N ASP A 192 12.19 -5.38 -21.05
CA ASP A 192 12.91 -4.98 -19.83
C ASP A 192 12.57 -3.55 -19.41
N SER A 193 13.49 -2.88 -18.73
CA SER A 193 13.36 -1.47 -18.34
C SER A 193 13.65 -0.48 -19.46
N THR A 194 13.88 -0.91 -20.68
CA THR A 194 14.15 -0.07 -21.86
C THR A 194 12.99 0.89 -22.16
N ARG A 195 13.31 2.04 -22.75
CA ARG A 195 12.35 3.07 -23.19
C ARG A 195 12.34 3.20 -24.71
N ILE A 196 11.16 3.44 -25.27
CA ILE A 196 11.06 3.93 -26.64
C ILE A 196 11.36 5.44 -26.62
N ARG A 197 12.25 5.90 -27.48
CA ARG A 197 12.66 7.31 -27.54
C ARG A 197 11.52 8.19 -28.03
N ILE A 198 11.04 9.08 -27.17
CA ILE A 198 10.07 10.14 -27.51
C ILE A 198 10.58 11.47 -27.00
N THR A 199 10.13 12.58 -27.62
CA THR A 199 10.52 13.92 -27.23
C THR A 199 9.73 14.39 -26.02
N GLY A 200 10.42 14.99 -25.04
CA GLY A 200 9.80 15.57 -23.83
C GLY A 200 9.41 14.55 -22.77
N GLY A 201 8.90 15.06 -21.63
CA GLY A 201 8.49 14.24 -20.49
C GLY A 201 9.65 13.70 -19.67
N GLY A 202 9.33 13.06 -18.52
CA GLY A 202 10.28 12.32 -17.69
C GLY A 202 10.67 10.99 -18.33
N GLU A 203 11.75 10.39 -17.85
CA GLU A 203 12.21 9.08 -18.32
C GLU A 203 12.30 8.06 -17.18
N ASN A 204 12.32 8.53 -15.93
CA ASN A 204 12.45 7.71 -14.75
C ASN A 204 11.11 7.09 -14.36
N TYR A 205 10.04 7.88 -14.33
CA TYR A 205 8.67 7.42 -14.16
C TYR A 205 8.03 7.12 -15.52
N VAL A 206 7.59 5.90 -15.73
CA VAL A 206 6.96 5.49 -16.99
C VAL A 206 5.93 4.40 -16.76
N HIS A 207 4.95 4.34 -17.66
CA HIS A 207 3.91 3.32 -17.69
C HIS A 207 3.53 3.00 -19.15
N GLY A 208 2.70 2.00 -19.37
CA GLY A 208 2.22 1.63 -20.69
C GLY A 208 2.71 0.27 -21.19
N GLY A 209 3.70 -0.32 -20.52
CA GLY A 209 4.26 -1.62 -20.86
C GLY A 209 3.51 -2.80 -20.21
N VAL A 210 4.19 -3.94 -20.19
CA VAL A 210 3.65 -5.22 -19.70
C VAL A 210 4.44 -5.79 -18.51
N SER A 211 5.27 -4.99 -17.86
CA SER A 211 5.94 -5.43 -16.62
C SER A 211 4.92 -5.65 -15.51
N LEU A 212 5.28 -6.48 -14.53
CA LEU A 212 4.42 -6.68 -13.35
C LEU A 212 4.12 -5.37 -12.62
N GLN A 213 5.10 -4.46 -12.56
CA GLN A 213 4.95 -3.13 -11.95
C GLN A 213 3.95 -2.25 -12.68
N GLU A 214 3.75 -2.45 -14.00
CA GLU A 214 2.83 -1.68 -14.82
C GLU A 214 1.44 -2.30 -14.90
N LEU A 215 1.32 -3.63 -14.81
CA LEU A 215 0.05 -4.36 -14.97
C LEU A 215 -0.61 -4.76 -13.65
N CYS A 216 0.18 -5.04 -12.61
CA CYS A 216 -0.38 -5.47 -11.32
C CYS A 216 -0.78 -4.26 -10.50
N VAL A 217 -2.05 -4.12 -10.23
CA VAL A 217 -2.63 -3.08 -9.39
C VAL A 217 -3.30 -3.69 -8.16
N PRO A 218 -3.29 -3.00 -7.00
CA PRO A 218 -3.99 -3.47 -5.83
C PRO A 218 -5.51 -3.35 -6.02
N VAL A 219 -6.26 -4.25 -5.39
CA VAL A 219 -7.70 -4.08 -5.16
C VAL A 219 -7.92 -4.20 -3.66
N ILE A 220 -8.28 -3.10 -3.04
CA ILE A 220 -8.54 -3.02 -1.59
C ILE A 220 -10.02 -2.85 -1.39
N GLU A 221 -10.63 -3.76 -0.65
CA GLU A 221 -12.02 -3.68 -0.22
C GLU A 221 -12.07 -3.14 1.22
N PHE A 222 -12.81 -2.05 1.42
CA PHE A 222 -13.12 -1.52 2.74
C PHE A 222 -14.63 -1.56 2.96
N LYS A 223 -15.05 -2.22 4.05
CA LYS A 223 -16.45 -2.31 4.44
C LYS A 223 -16.72 -1.56 5.74
N HIS A 224 -17.52 -0.49 5.65
CA HIS A 224 -17.93 0.25 6.83
C HIS A 224 -19.07 -0.45 7.57
N ILE A 225 -18.81 -0.92 8.79
CA ILE A 225 -19.81 -1.52 9.67
C ILE A 225 -20.16 -0.50 10.76
N ARG A 226 -21.43 -0.08 10.83
CA ARG A 226 -21.89 0.86 11.85
C ARG A 226 -21.80 0.23 13.23
N THR A 227 -21.45 1.04 14.26
CA THR A 227 -21.36 0.60 15.66
C THR A 227 -22.66 0.03 16.20
N THR A 228 -23.80 0.44 15.65
CA THR A 228 -25.15 -0.06 16.00
C THR A 228 -25.49 -1.40 15.33
N SER A 229 -24.65 -1.89 14.43
CA SER A 229 -24.87 -3.17 13.73
C SER A 229 -24.60 -4.33 14.69
N LYS A 230 -25.44 -5.39 14.62
CA LYS A 230 -25.17 -6.68 15.30
C LYS A 230 -23.86 -7.33 14.83
N LYS A 231 -23.35 -6.97 13.66
CA LYS A 231 -22.08 -7.44 13.10
C LYS A 231 -20.88 -6.60 13.57
N TYR A 232 -21.12 -5.48 14.26
CA TYR A 232 -20.03 -4.66 14.76
C TYR A 232 -19.35 -5.34 15.93
N VAL A 233 -18.05 -5.52 15.81
CA VAL A 233 -17.16 -5.93 16.90
C VAL A 233 -16.05 -4.88 16.95
N ALA A 234 -15.85 -4.26 18.08
CA ALA A 234 -14.78 -3.28 18.25
C ALA A 234 -13.41 -3.91 17.90
N ALA A 235 -12.62 -3.21 17.12
CA ALA A 235 -11.24 -3.63 16.91
C ALA A 235 -10.46 -3.47 18.22
N SER A 236 -9.58 -4.43 18.51
CA SER A 236 -8.65 -4.39 19.64
C SER A 236 -7.23 -4.61 19.14
N ASN A 237 -6.26 -4.16 19.90
CA ASN A 237 -4.87 -4.49 19.63
C ASN A 237 -4.54 -5.88 20.17
N ALA A 238 -3.71 -6.62 19.45
CA ALA A 238 -3.17 -7.89 19.93
C ALA A 238 -2.43 -7.64 21.26
N LYS A 239 -2.75 -8.43 22.28
CA LYS A 239 -2.14 -8.30 23.60
C LYS A 239 -0.91 -9.16 23.72
N LEU A 240 0.18 -8.58 24.22
CA LEU A 240 1.42 -9.27 24.58
C LEU A 240 1.45 -9.52 26.07
N LYS A 241 1.76 -10.74 26.50
CA LYS A 241 1.88 -11.14 27.89
C LYS A 241 3.21 -11.88 28.12
N LEU A 242 3.72 -11.78 29.34
CA LEU A 242 4.86 -12.60 29.73
C LEU A 242 4.41 -14.07 29.87
N LEU A 243 5.10 -14.97 29.17
CA LEU A 243 4.87 -16.41 29.23
C LEU A 243 5.78 -17.11 30.25
N SER A 244 7.02 -16.64 30.43
CA SER A 244 7.99 -17.21 31.36
C SER A 244 7.46 -17.20 32.79
N GLU A 245 7.50 -18.34 33.48
CA GLU A 245 7.01 -18.48 34.86
C GLU A 245 8.07 -18.08 35.90
N THR A 246 9.36 -18.21 35.55
CA THR A 246 10.47 -17.85 36.43
C THR A 246 10.48 -16.36 36.74
N ARG A 247 10.58 -16.00 38.02
CA ARG A 247 10.63 -14.61 38.51
C ARG A 247 11.97 -14.24 39.14
N LYS A 248 12.99 -15.07 38.93
CA LYS A 248 14.36 -14.84 39.42
C LYS A 248 15.34 -14.81 38.24
N ILE A 249 16.22 -13.85 38.28
CA ILE A 249 17.27 -13.64 37.29
C ILE A 249 18.61 -13.85 38.00
N PHE A 250 19.42 -14.76 37.49
CA PHE A 250 20.73 -15.15 38.11
C PHE A 250 21.93 -14.72 37.27
N ASN A 251 21.70 -14.22 36.06
CA ASN A 251 22.77 -13.83 35.13
C ASN A 251 22.46 -12.45 34.51
N LEU A 252 23.52 -11.72 34.16
CA LEU A 252 23.37 -10.44 33.42
C LEU A 252 22.68 -10.64 32.07
N LEU A 253 22.88 -11.77 31.42
CA LEU A 253 22.23 -12.16 30.19
C LEU A 253 21.17 -13.22 30.47
N PHE A 254 19.91 -12.95 30.16
CA PHE A 254 18.80 -13.87 30.39
C PHE A 254 17.77 -13.74 29.28
N SER A 255 16.89 -14.71 29.15
CA SER A 255 15.83 -14.71 28.12
C SER A 255 14.46 -14.82 28.75
N LEU A 256 13.50 -14.14 28.18
CA LEU A 256 12.09 -14.22 28.53
C LEU A 256 11.25 -14.52 27.30
N ASP A 257 10.20 -15.30 27.49
CA ASP A 257 9.23 -15.64 26.48
C ASP A 257 7.98 -14.79 26.63
N PHE A 258 7.53 -14.21 25.53
CA PHE A 258 6.29 -13.45 25.48
C PHE A 258 5.31 -14.15 24.56
N PHE A 259 4.04 -14.01 24.84
CA PHE A 259 2.96 -14.64 24.13
C PHE A 259 1.96 -13.60 23.63
N GLN A 260 1.69 -13.62 22.33
CA GLN A 260 0.59 -12.86 21.75
C GLN A 260 -0.71 -13.64 21.95
N SER A 261 -1.65 -13.07 22.73
CA SER A 261 -2.87 -13.76 23.17
C SER A 261 -3.80 -14.17 22.03
N GLU A 262 -4.02 -13.25 21.06
CA GLU A 262 -4.93 -13.48 19.94
C GLU A 262 -4.16 -13.38 18.60
N PRO A 263 -4.51 -14.21 17.61
CA PRO A 263 -3.97 -14.03 16.26
C PRO A 263 -4.49 -12.73 15.63
N ILE A 264 -3.67 -12.11 14.80
CA ILE A 264 -4.11 -10.96 13.98
C ILE A 264 -5.19 -11.41 13.01
N GLY A 265 -6.20 -10.58 12.82
CA GLY A 265 -7.33 -10.81 11.92
C GLY A 265 -8.19 -9.56 11.81
N ASP A 266 -9.41 -9.72 11.29
CA ASP A 266 -10.30 -8.57 11.00
C ASP A 266 -10.57 -7.65 12.21
N LYS A 267 -10.49 -8.19 13.43
CA LYS A 267 -10.84 -7.48 14.67
C LYS A 267 -9.67 -7.27 15.61
N VAL A 268 -8.57 -7.97 15.38
CA VAL A 268 -7.36 -7.86 16.19
C VAL A 268 -6.26 -7.25 15.33
N GLN A 269 -5.84 -6.06 15.70
CA GLN A 269 -4.81 -5.31 14.98
C GLN A 269 -3.42 -5.57 15.54
N PRO A 270 -2.36 -5.52 14.72
CA PRO A 270 -0.98 -5.57 15.22
C PRO A 270 -0.71 -4.46 16.23
N CYS A 271 0.14 -4.77 17.21
CA CYS A 271 0.58 -3.79 18.20
C CYS A 271 2.07 -3.94 18.46
N THR A 272 2.76 -2.82 18.52
CA THR A 272 4.18 -2.78 18.86
C THR A 272 4.33 -2.52 20.34
N TYR A 273 5.12 -3.37 21.00
CA TYR A 273 5.43 -3.27 22.43
C TYR A 273 6.92 -3.01 22.62
N THR A 274 7.22 -2.21 23.64
CA THR A 274 8.58 -2.08 24.18
C THR A 274 8.63 -2.77 25.52
N THR A 275 9.64 -3.62 25.74
CA THR A 275 9.84 -4.36 26.98
C THR A 275 11.21 -4.04 27.59
N TYR A 276 11.30 -3.83 28.89
CA TYR A 276 12.52 -3.50 29.62
C TYR A 276 12.34 -3.70 31.12
N MET A 277 13.46 -3.81 31.86
CA MET A 277 13.47 -3.91 33.33
C MET A 277 13.72 -2.56 33.98
N ILE A 278 13.02 -2.30 35.07
CA ILE A 278 13.24 -1.15 35.97
C ILE A 278 13.47 -1.62 37.41
N ASP A 279 14.09 -0.77 38.21
CA ASP A 279 14.22 -0.96 39.65
C ASP A 279 13.04 -0.34 40.44
N ASP A 280 13.17 -0.28 41.77
CA ASP A 280 12.21 0.29 42.70
C ASP A 280 12.09 1.83 42.62
N GLU A 281 13.05 2.50 41.95
CA GLU A 281 13.04 3.95 41.69
C GLU A 281 12.65 4.28 40.21
N ASP A 282 12.09 3.34 39.47
CA ASP A 282 11.72 3.43 38.04
C ASP A 282 12.90 3.66 37.09
N VAL A 283 14.13 3.40 37.53
CA VAL A 283 15.30 3.51 36.66
C VAL A 283 15.44 2.28 35.80
N THR A 284 15.64 2.45 34.50
CA THR A 284 15.82 1.34 33.56
C THR A 284 17.15 0.64 33.81
N VAL A 285 17.10 -0.65 34.17
CA VAL A 285 18.27 -1.50 34.52
C VAL A 285 18.62 -2.53 33.42
N SER A 286 17.89 -2.62 32.34
CA SER A 286 18.21 -3.47 31.19
C SER A 286 18.29 -2.68 29.89
N ASP A 287 18.66 -3.36 28.80
CA ASP A 287 18.34 -2.90 27.46
C ASP A 287 16.82 -2.89 27.19
N ARG A 288 16.40 -2.26 26.09
CA ARG A 288 15.01 -2.16 25.67
C ARG A 288 14.81 -2.95 24.38
N HIS A 289 13.77 -3.76 24.36
CA HIS A 289 13.43 -4.57 23.20
C HIS A 289 12.07 -4.19 22.62
N THR A 290 11.97 -4.22 21.30
CA THR A 290 10.73 -4.03 20.58
C THR A 290 10.20 -5.39 20.16
N VAL A 291 8.95 -5.69 20.54
CA VAL A 291 8.20 -6.87 20.12
C VAL A 291 6.98 -6.43 19.33
N ILE A 292 6.89 -6.89 18.08
CA ILE A 292 5.74 -6.60 17.23
C ILE A 292 4.78 -7.79 17.30
N ALA A 293 3.65 -7.59 17.96
CA ALA A 293 2.59 -8.60 18.07
C ALA A 293 1.75 -8.59 16.77
N ASP A 294 2.27 -9.26 15.72
CA ASP A 294 1.73 -9.28 14.36
C ASP A 294 1.42 -10.69 13.84
N ARG A 295 1.50 -11.70 14.70
CA ARG A 295 1.31 -13.10 14.28
C ARG A 295 -0.13 -13.39 13.94
N THR A 296 -0.37 -14.00 12.77
CA THR A 296 -1.69 -14.36 12.25
C THR A 296 -2.08 -15.81 12.54
N SER A 297 -1.12 -16.65 12.95
CA SER A 297 -1.36 -18.08 13.17
C SER A 297 -2.36 -18.33 14.30
N THR A 298 -3.28 -19.24 14.08
CA THR A 298 -4.19 -19.76 15.12
C THR A 298 -3.48 -20.70 16.09
N ASN A 299 -2.32 -21.28 15.70
CA ASN A 299 -1.51 -22.11 16.57
C ASN A 299 -0.80 -21.25 17.62
N ALA A 300 -1.04 -21.52 18.90
CA ALA A 300 -0.48 -20.74 20.02
C ALA A 300 1.05 -20.75 20.04
N SER A 301 1.69 -21.89 19.73
CA SER A 301 3.15 -22.02 19.74
C SER A 301 3.86 -21.10 18.73
N GLU A 302 3.18 -20.71 17.65
CA GLU A 302 3.71 -19.82 16.62
C GLU A 302 3.56 -18.34 16.98
N ARG A 303 2.88 -18.03 18.10
CA ARG A 303 2.70 -16.69 18.62
C ARG A 303 3.58 -16.38 19.84
N VAL A 304 4.63 -17.17 20.04
CA VAL A 304 5.63 -16.95 21.09
C VAL A 304 6.82 -16.16 20.53
N PHE A 305 7.31 -15.22 21.33
CA PHE A 305 8.48 -14.40 21.02
C PHE A 305 9.55 -14.64 22.10
N HIS A 306 10.74 -15.03 21.68
CA HIS A 306 11.89 -15.19 22.55
C HIS A 306 12.72 -13.91 22.55
N VAL A 307 12.89 -13.28 23.70
CA VAL A 307 13.64 -12.03 23.84
C VAL A 307 14.75 -12.21 24.85
N GLN A 308 15.96 -11.92 24.42
CA GLN A 308 17.17 -11.98 25.26
C GLN A 308 17.48 -10.58 25.78
N PHE A 309 17.54 -10.44 27.10
CA PHE A 309 17.82 -9.20 27.81
C PHE A 309 19.25 -9.19 28.34
N ASN A 310 19.83 -7.99 28.38
CA ASN A 310 21.08 -7.72 29.02
C ASN A 310 20.90 -6.68 30.13
N LEU A 311 21.17 -7.06 31.36
CA LEU A 311 21.17 -6.12 32.47
C LEU A 311 22.38 -5.18 32.36
N LYS A 312 22.20 -3.93 32.70
CA LYS A 312 23.28 -2.94 32.75
C LYS A 312 24.31 -3.35 33.83
N ALA A 313 25.54 -2.99 33.60
CA ALA A 313 26.58 -3.20 34.62
C ALA A 313 26.22 -2.43 35.91
N GLY A 314 26.19 -3.11 37.03
CA GLY A 314 25.85 -2.54 38.34
C GLY A 314 25.68 -3.60 39.42
N THR A 315 25.50 -3.18 40.66
CA THR A 315 25.22 -4.07 41.82
C THR A 315 23.72 -4.25 41.93
N TYR A 316 23.24 -5.45 42.05
CA TYR A 316 21.83 -5.80 42.18
C TYR A 316 21.58 -6.35 43.61
N ASP A 317 20.60 -5.79 44.30
CA ASP A 317 20.22 -6.25 45.64
C ASP A 317 19.10 -7.28 45.51
N ASN A 318 19.32 -8.50 45.91
CA ASN A 318 18.35 -9.60 45.82
C ASN A 318 17.11 -9.43 46.71
N LYS A 319 17.12 -8.43 47.64
CA LYS A 319 15.97 -8.06 48.48
C LYS A 319 15.07 -7.03 47.82
N LYS A 320 15.55 -6.34 46.80
CA LYS A 320 14.78 -5.38 46.01
C LYS A 320 13.88 -6.06 44.99
N ILE A 321 12.78 -5.39 44.65
CA ILE A 321 11.88 -5.80 43.61
C ILE A 321 12.22 -5.01 42.37
N TYR A 322 12.48 -5.73 41.29
CA TYR A 322 12.63 -5.18 39.94
C TYR A 322 11.37 -5.49 39.15
N ARG A 323 11.03 -4.67 38.17
CA ARG A 323 9.81 -4.87 37.37
C ARG A 323 10.15 -4.97 35.88
N LEU A 324 9.61 -5.99 35.26
CA LEU A 324 9.53 -6.04 33.80
C LEU A 324 8.34 -5.18 33.36
N VAL A 325 8.59 -4.20 32.53
CA VAL A 325 7.56 -3.32 31.92
C VAL A 325 7.31 -3.76 30.51
N ILE A 326 6.01 -3.93 30.16
CA ILE A 326 5.53 -4.16 28.80
C ILE A 326 4.61 -2.99 28.45
N THR A 327 5.02 -2.13 27.52
CA THR A 327 4.26 -0.94 27.13
C THR A 327 4.11 -0.83 25.62
N ASN A 328 2.96 -0.33 25.16
CA ASN A 328 2.71 0.01 23.77
C ASN A 328 3.05 1.48 23.43
N GLY A 329 3.70 2.20 24.36
CA GLY A 329 4.07 3.60 24.20
C GLY A 329 2.97 4.60 24.58
N ILE A 330 1.72 4.14 24.73
CA ILE A 330 0.57 4.94 25.22
C ILE A 330 0.26 4.52 26.67
N ASP A 331 0.12 3.21 26.87
CA ASP A 331 -0.22 2.62 28.15
C ASP A 331 0.78 1.53 28.54
N VAL A 332 0.97 1.33 29.84
CA VAL A 332 1.63 0.15 30.36
C VAL A 332 0.64 -1.00 30.31
N SER A 333 0.94 -2.02 29.51
CA SER A 333 0.08 -3.19 29.34
C SER A 333 0.20 -4.17 30.50
N GLU A 334 1.44 -4.32 31.02
CA GLU A 334 1.75 -5.27 32.10
C GLU A 334 3.02 -4.84 32.81
N GLU A 335 3.03 -4.96 34.15
CA GLU A 335 4.23 -4.91 34.97
C GLU A 335 4.31 -6.20 35.75
N VAL A 336 5.49 -6.84 35.73
CA VAL A 336 5.73 -8.13 36.42
C VAL A 336 6.95 -8.04 37.30
N GLU A 337 6.77 -8.43 38.58
CA GLU A 337 7.84 -8.40 39.58
C GLU A 337 8.86 -9.51 39.37
N PHE A 338 10.13 -9.15 39.55
CA PHE A 338 11.28 -10.04 39.49
C PHE A 338 12.24 -9.77 40.65
N HIS A 339 13.00 -10.81 41.02
CA HIS A 339 14.17 -10.69 41.88
C HIS A 339 15.42 -10.94 41.05
N ILE A 340 16.43 -10.09 41.22
CA ILE A 340 17.74 -10.26 40.58
C ILE A 340 18.73 -10.73 41.65
N ASP A 341 19.24 -11.93 41.50
CA ASP A 341 20.14 -12.60 42.43
C ASP A 341 21.40 -13.04 41.68
N ILE A 342 22.22 -12.07 41.33
CA ILE A 342 23.49 -12.30 40.63
C ILE A 342 24.60 -12.35 41.68
N ALA A 343 25.14 -13.54 41.88
CA ALA A 343 26.34 -13.69 42.70
C ALA A 343 27.51 -12.97 42.02
N PHE A 344 27.93 -11.85 42.56
CA PHE A 344 29.22 -11.28 42.17
C PHE A 344 30.32 -12.24 42.57
N ALA A 345 31.16 -12.64 41.62
CA ALA A 345 32.43 -13.25 41.90
C ALA A 345 33.43 -12.18 42.41
N ASP A 346 33.12 -11.58 43.56
CA ASP A 346 34.06 -10.79 44.32
C ASP A 346 34.81 -11.71 45.25
N ASP A 347 35.53 -12.65 44.73
CA ASP A 347 36.63 -13.31 45.48
C ASP A 347 37.56 -14.13 44.55
N PHE A 348 38.20 -13.46 43.62
CA PHE A 348 39.50 -13.92 43.16
C PHE A 348 40.54 -12.91 43.67
N GLY A 349 40.80 -13.00 44.99
CA GLY A 349 42.01 -12.45 45.60
C GLY A 349 43.22 -13.07 44.92
N PHE A 350 43.88 -12.32 44.08
CA PHE A 350 45.29 -12.48 43.83
C PHE A 350 46.02 -11.53 44.80
N ASP A 351 46.28 -12.04 46.01
CA ASP A 351 47.37 -11.53 46.81
C ASP A 351 48.67 -11.92 46.13
N VAL A 352 49.40 -10.93 45.60
CA VAL A 352 50.85 -10.99 45.38
C VAL A 352 51.49 -9.77 45.99
#